data_d532313f8d5c2e8eb66c0ffa4eabb0e6
#
_entry.id   d532313f8d5c2e8eb66c0ffa4eabb0e6
#
_cell.length_a   1.000
_cell.length_b   1.000
_cell.length_c   1.000
_cell.angle_alpha   90.00
_cell.angle_beta   90.00
_cell.angle_gamma   90.00
#
_symmetry.space_group_name_H-M   'P 1'
#
loop_
_entity.id
_entity.type
_entity.pdbx_description
1 polymer ?
#
loop_
_entity_poly.entity_id
_entity_poly.type
_entity_poly.pdbx_seq_one_letter_code
_entity_poly.pdbx_strand_id
1 'polypeptide(L)' 'MGQFFKRDEGIKVERKGETIYVTGEPVKDLVRRLIITDEGSVRFFERRLEDMGVMDQIREKNPSENDTIDVEGFQFDWL' A
#
# COMPACT_ATOMS: atom_id res chain seq x y z
N MET A 1 -20.58 -17.95 -4.97
CA MET A 1 -20.16 -17.54 -4.76
C MET A 1 -19.68 -16.72 -4.59
N GLY A 2 -19.46 -16.37 -4.63
CA GLY A 2 -18.81 -15.64 -4.53
C GLY A 2 -18.55 -14.85 -4.35
N GLN A 3 -18.34 -14.39 -4.10
CA GLN A 3 -17.95 -13.69 -3.93
C GLN A 3 -17.31 -13.05 -3.84
N PHE A 4 -17.32 -12.83 -3.84
CA PHE A 4 -16.60 -12.29 -3.71
C PHE A 4 -16.18 -11.15 -3.86
N PHE A 5 -15.59 -10.71 -3.44
CA PHE A 5 -15.32 -9.51 -3.63
C PHE A 5 -14.01 -9.34 -3.99
N LYS A 6 -13.70 -8.22 -4.48
CA LYS A 6 -12.56 -8.04 -5.14
C LYS A 6 -11.86 -6.86 -4.70
N ARG A 7 -11.71 -6.64 -3.43
CA ARG A 7 -11.09 -5.46 -2.98
C ARG A 7 -9.64 -5.39 -3.34
N ASP A 8 -8.98 -6.49 -3.56
CA ASP A 8 -7.58 -6.48 -3.96
C ASP A 8 -7.42 -6.69 -5.45
N GLU A 9 -8.48 -6.55 -6.20
CA GLU A 9 -8.39 -6.75 -7.61
C GLU A 9 -7.57 -5.62 -8.23
N GLY A 10 -6.57 -5.98 -9.02
CA GLY A 10 -5.72 -4.99 -9.63
C GLY A 10 -4.59 -4.51 -8.75
N ILE A 11 -4.51 -5.00 -7.54
CA ILE A 11 -3.44 -4.63 -6.61
C ILE A 11 -2.50 -5.80 -6.45
N LYS A 12 -1.21 -5.52 -6.60
CA LYS A 12 -0.19 -6.55 -6.49
C LYS A 12 0.80 -6.13 -5.43
N VAL A 13 1.14 -7.05 -4.55
CA VAL A 13 2.09 -6.79 -3.48
C VAL A 13 3.23 -7.79 -3.60
N GLU A 14 4.43 -7.29 -3.82
CA GLU A 14 5.60 -8.13 -4.00
C GLU A 14 6.73 -7.67 -3.12
N ARG A 15 7.49 -8.61 -2.60
CA ARG A 15 8.64 -8.29 -1.79
C ARG A 15 9.91 -8.55 -2.57
N LYS A 16 10.81 -7.58 -2.57
CA LYS A 16 12.11 -7.73 -3.21
C LYS A 16 13.16 -7.18 -2.25
N GLY A 17 13.88 -8.09 -1.60
CA GLY A 17 14.87 -7.68 -0.64
C GLY A 17 14.23 -6.99 0.55
N GLU A 18 14.61 -5.77 0.78
CA GLU A 18 14.08 -5.00 1.91
C GLU A 18 12.97 -4.06 1.49
N THR A 19 12.47 -4.21 0.29
CA THR A 19 11.42 -3.34 -0.20
C THR A 19 10.21 -4.17 -0.60
N ILE A 20 9.05 -3.70 -0.20
CA ILE A 20 7.79 -4.33 -0.59
C ILE A 20 7.11 -3.38 -1.55
N TYR A 21 6.87 -3.86 -2.76
CA TYR A 21 6.28 -3.05 -3.83
C TYR A 21 4.79 -3.32 -3.92
N VAL A 22 4.03 -2.25 -3.87
CA VAL A 22 2.58 -2.31 -4.02
C VAL A 22 2.23 -1.58 -5.29
N THR A 23 1.62 -2.28 -6.24
CA THR A 23 1.29 -1.70 -7.53
C THR A 23 -0.16 -1.98 -7.86
N GLY A 24 -0.71 -1.22 -8.78
CA GLY A 24 -2.08 -1.43 -9.24
C GLY A 24 -2.77 -0.11 -9.48
N GLU A 25 -3.81 -0.15 -10.31
CA GLU A 25 -4.55 1.05 -10.64
C GLU A 25 -5.20 1.71 -9.43
N PRO A 26 -5.83 0.95 -8.51
CA PRO A 26 -6.43 1.60 -7.36
C PRO A 26 -5.44 2.37 -6.50
N VAL A 27 -4.25 1.79 -6.28
CA VAL A 27 -3.26 2.49 -5.44
C VAL A 27 -2.57 3.58 -6.24
N LYS A 28 -2.45 3.41 -7.55
CA LYS A 28 -1.86 4.45 -8.38
C LYS A 28 -2.75 5.70 -8.34
N ASP A 29 -4.05 5.50 -8.40
CA ASP A 29 -4.97 6.62 -8.35
C ASP A 29 -4.90 7.32 -6.99
N LEU A 30 -4.75 6.53 -5.93
CA LEU A 30 -4.64 7.09 -4.60
C LEU A 30 -3.39 7.94 -4.46
N VAL A 31 -2.26 7.44 -4.97
CA VAL A 31 -1.00 8.18 -4.90
C VAL A 31 -1.09 9.47 -5.71
N ARG A 32 -1.78 9.39 -6.85
CA ARG A 32 -1.91 10.56 -7.70
C ARG A 32 -2.66 11.68 -7.00
N ARG A 33 -3.59 11.32 -6.12
CA ARG A 33 -4.38 12.31 -5.39
C ARG A 33 -3.67 12.80 -4.14
N LEU A 34 -2.61 12.11 -3.76
CA LEU A 34 -1.90 12.46 -2.54
C LEU A 34 -1.09 13.71 -2.75
N ILE A 35 -1.39 14.72 -1.97
CA ILE A 35 -0.62 15.95 -2.00
C ILE A 35 0.22 15.94 -0.76
N ILE A 36 1.50 15.68 -0.93
CA ILE A 36 2.38 15.52 0.21
C ILE A 36 2.83 16.87 0.69
N THR A 37 1.93 17.58 1.31
CA THR A 37 2.25 18.89 1.85
C THR A 37 2.15 18.92 3.36
N ASP A 38 1.54 17.89 3.96
CA ASP A 38 1.46 17.87 5.40
C ASP A 38 1.26 16.44 5.89
N GLU A 39 1.33 16.27 7.19
CA GLU A 39 1.24 14.94 7.79
C GLU A 39 -0.15 14.35 7.69
N GLY A 40 -1.15 15.19 7.60
CA GLY A 40 -2.50 14.69 7.49
C GLY A 40 -2.73 13.89 6.23
N SER A 41 -2.08 14.32 5.14
CA SER A 41 -2.22 13.62 3.88
C SER A 41 -1.62 12.22 3.97
N VAL A 42 -0.49 12.10 4.65
CA VAL A 42 0.17 10.80 4.77
C VAL A 42 -0.69 9.85 5.60
N ARG A 43 -1.27 10.35 6.69
CA ARG A 43 -2.14 9.52 7.51
C ARG A 43 -3.37 9.08 6.76
N PHE A 44 -3.94 9.96 5.98
CA PHE A 44 -5.10 9.63 5.18
C PHE A 44 -4.74 8.54 4.17
N PHE A 45 -3.57 8.66 3.58
CA PHE A 45 -3.09 7.69 2.61
C PHE A 45 -2.95 6.30 3.25
N GLU A 46 -2.33 6.24 4.42
CA GLU A 46 -2.15 4.97 5.11
C GLU A 46 -3.49 4.36 5.50
N ARG A 47 -4.42 5.19 5.92
CA ARG A 47 -5.73 4.70 6.31
C ARG A 47 -6.47 4.12 5.12
N ARG A 48 -6.34 4.77 3.96
CA ARG A 48 -6.97 4.25 2.76
C ARG A 48 -6.36 2.92 2.36
N LEU A 49 -5.07 2.78 2.51
CA LEU A 49 -4.43 1.51 2.21
C LEU A 49 -4.96 0.42 3.12
N GLU A 50 -5.19 0.74 4.38
CA GLU A 50 -5.73 -0.24 5.29
C GLU A 50 -7.15 -0.61 4.93
N ASP A 51 -7.97 0.37 4.57
CA ASP A 51 -9.34 0.11 4.17
C ASP A 51 -9.42 -0.76 2.93
N MET A 52 -8.44 -0.64 2.05
CA MET A 52 -8.41 -1.41 0.82
C MET A 52 -7.84 -2.80 1.00
N GLY A 53 -7.39 -3.13 2.20
CA GLY A 53 -6.81 -4.44 2.44
C GLY A 53 -5.34 -4.54 2.06
N VAL A 54 -4.75 -3.44 1.62
CA VAL A 54 -3.35 -3.46 1.20
C VAL A 54 -2.42 -3.69 2.38
N MET A 55 -2.73 -3.07 3.52
CA MET A 55 -1.87 -3.23 4.69
C MET A 55 -1.84 -4.68 5.16
N ASP A 56 -2.97 -5.38 5.07
CA ASP A 56 -3.01 -6.79 5.44
C ASP A 56 -2.12 -7.60 4.51
N GLN A 57 -2.14 -7.29 3.23
CA GLN A 57 -1.31 -8.02 2.29
C GLN A 57 0.17 -7.75 2.54
N ILE A 58 0.50 -6.53 2.95
CA ILE A 58 1.88 -6.21 3.29
C ILE A 58 2.31 -7.00 4.50
N ARG A 59 1.43 -7.11 5.50
CA ARG A 59 1.77 -7.86 6.70
C ARG A 59 2.03 -9.33 6.40
N GLU A 60 1.36 -9.85 5.39
CA GLU A 60 1.58 -11.25 5.01
C GLU A 60 2.96 -11.48 4.44
N LYS A 61 3.64 -10.43 4.03
CA LYS A 61 5.00 -10.54 3.51
C LYS A 61 6.04 -10.46 4.63
N ASN A 62 5.58 -10.36 5.87
CA ASN A 62 6.45 -10.33 7.05
C ASN A 62 7.49 -9.23 6.98
N PRO A 63 7.07 -7.97 6.87
CA PRO A 63 8.03 -6.88 6.79
C PRO A 63 8.77 -6.70 8.10
N SER A 64 10.01 -6.25 8.00
CA SER A 64 10.83 -5.93 9.15
C SER A 64 10.73 -4.44 9.43
N GLU A 65 11.21 -4.03 10.61
CA GLU A 65 11.09 -2.64 11.00
C GLU A 65 11.76 -1.68 10.03
N ASN A 66 12.79 -2.13 9.37
CA ASN A 66 13.52 -1.24 8.47
C ASN A 66 13.16 -1.44 7.01
N ASP A 67 12.15 -2.23 6.75
CA ASP A 67 11.77 -2.45 5.36
C ASP A 67 11.07 -1.22 4.82
N THR A 68 11.22 -1.02 3.52
CA THR A 68 10.59 0.09 2.83
C THR A 68 9.36 -0.39 2.10
N ILE A 69 8.30 0.37 2.16
CA ILE A 69 7.08 0.09 1.41
C ILE A 69 7.03 1.08 0.26
N ASP A 70 6.94 0.55 -0.95
CA ASP A 70 6.89 1.38 -2.15
C ASP A 70 5.54 1.20 -2.81
N VAL A 71 4.71 2.23 -2.75
CA VAL A 71 3.37 2.18 -3.33
C VAL A 71 3.38 3.07 -4.57
N GLU A 72 3.55 2.45 -5.73
CA GLU A 72 3.58 3.15 -7.02
C GLU A 72 4.53 4.35 -6.99
N GLY A 73 5.68 4.14 -6.38
CA GLY A 73 6.69 5.18 -6.33
C GLY A 73 6.72 5.98 -5.05
N PHE A 74 5.67 5.94 -4.28
CA PHE A 74 5.65 6.63 -2.98
C PHE A 74 6.19 5.68 -1.92
N GLN A 75 7.26 6.08 -1.26
CA GLN A 75 7.94 5.21 -0.31
C GLN A 75 7.79 5.69 1.11
N PHE A 76 7.66 4.74 2.01
CA PHE A 76 7.66 5.04 3.43
C PHE A 76 8.18 3.82 4.18
N ASP A 77 8.67 4.07 5.38
CA ASP A 77 9.24 2.99 6.18
C ASP A 77 8.16 2.23 6.93
N TRP A 78 8.37 0.93 7.04
CA TRP A 78 7.46 0.10 7.83
C TRP A 78 7.88 0.20 9.30
N LEU A 79 6.95 0.57 10.14
CA LEU A 79 7.24 0.73 11.57
C LEU A 79 6.58 -0.33 12.42
#